data_76ddf0966c508e194fcf34bf175349e9
#
_entry.id   76ddf0966c508e194fcf34bf175349e9
#
_cell.length_a   1.000
_cell.length_b   1.000
_cell.length_c   1.000
_cell.angle_alpha   90.00
_cell.angle_beta   90.00
_cell.angle_gamma   90.00
#
_symmetry.space_group_name_H-M   'P 1'
#
loop_
_entity.id
_entity.type
_entity.pdbx_description
1 polymer ?
#
loop_
_entity_poly.entity_id
_entity_poly.type
_entity_poly.pdbx_seq_one_letter_code
_entity_poly.pdbx_strand_id
1 'polypeptide(L)'
;MATRFNLPPLFLALLLLLLSAAAAGTAPPTCSRIECPSYDVVDQGNGFEIRRYISPLWISTSSIDDISLVNATRQGFLLLFDYIQGKNEYGETIEMTAPVITQVSPSDGPFCASSFVVSFYVPKQNQGKPPPADGLSVQKWGVSYAAVRQFAGFVSDYGVAEEAAALYSSLEGSAWFDAVEKQDPTSVYTVAQYNSPFEFTDRVNEIWLILSVEGNSL
;
A
#
# COMPACT_ATOMS: atom_id res chain seq x y z
N MET A 1 30.77 39.66 38.48
CA MET A 1 31.58 38.47 38.11
C MET A 1 30.63 37.46 37.47
N ALA A 2 30.65 37.30 36.16
CA ALA A 2 29.81 36.35 35.43
C ALA A 2 30.65 35.13 35.09
N THR A 3 30.36 34.02 35.73
CA THR A 3 31.02 32.71 35.46
C THR A 3 30.48 32.12 34.16
N ARG A 4 31.30 32.09 33.12
CA ARG A 4 31.01 31.35 31.89
C ARG A 4 31.23 29.87 32.13
N PHE A 5 30.13 29.09 32.10
CA PHE A 5 30.22 27.63 32.03
C PHE A 5 30.57 27.22 30.59
N ASN A 6 31.81 26.78 30.36
CA ASN A 6 32.18 26.11 29.12
C ASN A 6 31.79 24.63 29.22
N LEU A 7 30.72 24.23 28.57
CA LEU A 7 30.43 22.79 28.37
C LEU A 7 31.48 22.22 27.38
N PRO A 8 32.02 21.03 27.67
CA PRO A 8 32.96 20.39 26.78
C PRO A 8 32.28 19.96 25.47
N PRO A 9 33.00 20.02 24.33
CA PRO A 9 32.45 19.72 23.00
C PRO A 9 31.86 18.30 22.84
N LEU A 10 32.24 17.38 23.75
CA LEU A 10 31.67 16.02 23.77
C LEU A 10 30.16 15.99 24.10
N PHE A 11 29.65 16.92 24.90
CA PHE A 11 28.24 17.00 25.25
C PHE A 11 27.38 17.51 24.09
N LEU A 12 27.94 18.38 23.25
CA LEU A 12 27.24 18.90 22.08
C LEU A 12 27.14 17.86 20.97
N ALA A 13 28.16 16.99 20.82
CA ALA A 13 28.14 15.89 19.87
C ALA A 13 27.15 14.77 20.26
N LEU A 14 26.98 14.52 21.56
CA LEU A 14 26.03 13.52 22.06
C LEU A 14 24.58 14.00 21.92
N LEU A 15 24.31 15.30 22.02
CA LEU A 15 22.97 15.87 21.82
C LEU A 15 22.55 15.89 20.36
N LEU A 16 23.49 15.99 19.42
CA LEU A 16 23.22 15.93 17.97
C LEU A 16 22.97 14.51 17.46
N LEU A 17 23.48 13.48 18.16
CA LEU A 17 23.23 12.07 17.82
C LEU A 17 21.85 11.56 18.26
N LEU A 18 21.14 12.29 19.11
CA LEU A 18 19.81 11.90 19.59
C LEU A 18 18.66 12.45 18.72
N LEU A 19 18.96 13.24 17.68
CA LEU A 19 17.93 13.87 16.81
C LEU A 19 17.68 13.13 15.50
N SER A 20 18.32 12.00 15.24
CA SER A 20 18.02 11.16 14.07
C SER A 20 17.28 9.89 14.47
N ALA A 21 16.28 9.98 15.34
CA ALA A 21 15.20 9.02 15.35
C ALA A 21 14.37 9.33 14.09
N ALA A 22 14.70 8.70 12.97
CA ALA A 22 13.77 8.59 11.87
C ALA A 22 12.45 8.09 12.48
N ALA A 23 11.40 8.89 12.39
CA ALA A 23 10.08 8.44 12.77
C ALA A 23 9.76 7.26 11.82
N ALA A 24 9.98 6.04 12.30
CA ALA A 24 9.51 4.87 11.60
C ALA A 24 8.00 5.06 11.46
N GLY A 25 7.53 5.12 10.22
CA GLY A 25 6.11 5.18 9.96
C GLY A 25 5.42 4.07 10.73
N THR A 26 4.43 4.43 11.54
CA THR A 26 3.73 3.43 12.34
C THR A 26 2.91 2.55 11.41
N ALA A 27 3.24 1.27 11.36
CA ALA A 27 2.44 0.31 10.61
C ALA A 27 0.97 0.40 11.07
N PRO A 28 0.01 0.23 10.15
CA PRO A 28 -1.41 0.22 10.51
C PRO A 28 -1.70 -0.73 11.68
N PRO A 29 -2.53 -0.33 12.67
CA PRO A 29 -2.77 -1.13 13.88
C PRO A 29 -3.25 -2.55 13.59
N THR A 30 -3.94 -2.76 12.48
CA THR A 30 -4.38 -4.07 11.99
C THR A 30 -3.20 -5.05 11.82
N CYS A 31 -2.03 -4.57 11.41
CA CYS A 31 -0.85 -5.39 11.19
C CYS A 31 -0.22 -5.98 12.47
N SER A 32 -0.68 -5.55 13.65
CA SER A 32 -0.33 -6.20 14.92
C SER A 32 -1.13 -7.48 15.19
N ARG A 33 -2.23 -7.68 14.48
CA ARG A 33 -3.19 -8.79 14.66
C ARG A 33 -3.25 -9.74 13.49
N ILE A 34 -3.07 -9.22 12.27
CA ILE A 34 -3.11 -9.98 11.02
C ILE A 34 -1.80 -9.73 10.26
N GLU A 35 -1.35 -10.71 9.48
CA GLU A 35 -0.12 -10.58 8.70
C GLU A 35 -0.27 -9.52 7.61
N CYS A 36 0.74 -8.65 7.50
CA CYS A 36 0.88 -7.65 6.47
C CYS A 36 2.22 -7.82 5.74
N PRO A 37 2.34 -7.35 4.49
CA PRO A 37 3.63 -7.32 3.81
C PRO A 37 4.60 -6.40 4.56
N SER A 38 5.82 -6.88 4.76
CA SER A 38 6.88 -6.09 5.39
C SER A 38 7.43 -5.04 4.42
N TYR A 39 7.75 -3.87 4.94
CA TYR A 39 8.39 -2.78 4.19
C TYR A 39 9.38 -2.01 5.06
N ASP A 40 10.28 -1.30 4.39
CA ASP A 40 11.14 -0.29 5.01
C ASP A 40 10.63 1.09 4.58
N VAL A 41 10.56 2.03 5.51
CA VAL A 41 10.37 3.46 5.17
C VAL A 41 11.74 4.01 4.79
N VAL A 42 11.89 4.41 3.55
CA VAL A 42 13.17 4.89 3.01
C VAL A 42 13.23 6.41 2.90
N ASP A 43 12.09 7.07 2.87
CA ASP A 43 11.95 8.52 2.90
C ASP A 43 10.55 8.93 3.37
N GLN A 44 10.38 10.17 3.79
CA GLN A 44 9.09 10.71 4.20
C GLN A 44 9.04 12.22 4.00
N GLY A 45 7.84 12.73 3.72
CA GLY A 45 7.58 14.14 3.55
C GLY A 45 6.28 14.58 4.22
N ASN A 46 5.85 15.79 3.91
CA ASN A 46 4.59 16.29 4.42
C ASN A 46 3.42 15.59 3.70
N GLY A 47 2.80 14.63 4.38
CA GLY A 47 1.63 13.91 3.87
C GLY A 47 1.94 12.65 3.06
N PHE A 48 3.19 12.19 3.02
CA PHE A 48 3.54 10.93 2.38
C PHE A 48 4.73 10.21 3.06
N GLU A 49 4.81 8.91 2.83
CA GLU A 49 5.97 8.06 3.09
C GLU A 49 6.40 7.39 1.78
N ILE A 50 7.71 7.17 1.60
CA ILE A 50 8.22 6.29 0.56
C ILE A 50 8.59 4.97 1.21
N ARG A 51 7.92 3.91 0.79
CA ARG A 51 8.13 2.56 1.31
C ARG A 51 8.78 1.67 0.26
N ARG A 52 9.71 0.85 0.72
CA ARG A 52 10.33 -0.21 -0.08
C ARG A 52 9.78 -1.56 0.35
N TYR A 53 9.16 -2.28 -0.57
CA TYR A 53 8.69 -3.64 -0.40
C TYR A 53 9.67 -4.63 -1.04
N ILE A 54 9.95 -5.75 -0.35
CA ILE A 54 10.87 -6.77 -0.83
C ILE A 54 10.07 -7.98 -1.29
N SER A 55 9.79 -8.02 -2.59
CA SER A 55 9.17 -9.18 -3.28
C SER A 55 7.88 -9.70 -2.61
N PRO A 56 6.89 -8.85 -2.28
CA PRO A 56 5.61 -9.33 -1.77
C PRO A 56 4.89 -10.17 -2.83
N LEU A 57 4.17 -11.20 -2.36
CA LEU A 57 3.38 -12.09 -3.20
C LEU A 57 1.89 -11.83 -2.97
N TRP A 58 1.15 -11.66 -4.05
CA TRP A 58 -0.27 -11.36 -4.03
C TRP A 58 -1.05 -12.42 -4.79
N ILE A 59 -2.25 -12.76 -4.33
CA ILE A 59 -3.25 -13.47 -5.11
C ILE A 59 -4.28 -12.44 -5.59
N SER A 60 -4.51 -12.39 -6.89
CA SER A 60 -5.21 -11.30 -7.57
C SER A 60 -6.34 -11.82 -8.45
N THR A 61 -7.43 -11.09 -8.52
CA THR A 61 -8.51 -11.33 -9.47
C THR A 61 -8.05 -11.02 -10.91
N SER A 62 -8.79 -11.53 -11.88
CA SER A 62 -8.83 -10.92 -13.20
C SER A 62 -9.36 -9.48 -13.10
N SER A 63 -9.16 -8.67 -14.14
CA SER A 63 -9.70 -7.31 -14.19
C SER A 63 -11.22 -7.31 -14.04
N ILE A 64 -11.74 -6.43 -13.21
CA ILE A 64 -13.17 -6.19 -12.97
C ILE A 64 -13.49 -4.80 -13.51
N ASP A 65 -14.34 -4.74 -14.51
CA ASP A 65 -14.77 -3.46 -15.08
C ASP A 65 -16.04 -2.97 -14.36
N ASP A 66 -15.93 -1.81 -13.72
CA ASP A 66 -17.04 -1.18 -12.99
C ASP A 66 -16.89 0.35 -13.03
N ILE A 67 -17.97 1.08 -12.77
CA ILE A 67 -17.96 2.54 -12.57
C ILE A 67 -17.65 2.92 -11.11
N SER A 68 -17.65 1.94 -10.20
CA SER A 68 -17.46 2.11 -8.77
C SER A 68 -16.32 1.21 -8.27
N LEU A 69 -15.26 1.82 -7.73
CA LEU A 69 -14.18 1.14 -7.02
C LEU A 69 -14.74 0.32 -5.83
N VAL A 70 -15.70 0.89 -5.10
CA VAL A 70 -16.31 0.22 -3.94
C VAL A 70 -17.00 -1.08 -4.35
N ASN A 71 -17.76 -1.06 -5.45
CA ASN A 71 -18.43 -2.26 -5.97
C ASN A 71 -17.41 -3.27 -6.50
N ALA A 72 -16.46 -2.85 -7.31
CA ALA A 72 -15.41 -3.72 -7.84
C ALA A 72 -14.58 -4.38 -6.73
N THR A 73 -14.17 -3.58 -5.72
CA THR A 73 -13.46 -4.10 -4.55
C THR A 73 -14.28 -5.16 -3.80
N ARG A 74 -15.59 -4.92 -3.61
CA ARG A 74 -16.47 -5.90 -2.96
C ARG A 74 -16.57 -7.19 -3.77
N GLN A 75 -16.73 -7.10 -5.09
CA GLN A 75 -16.77 -8.28 -5.96
C GLN A 75 -15.48 -9.09 -5.88
N GLY A 76 -14.34 -8.44 -6.06
CA GLY A 76 -13.03 -9.09 -5.98
C GLY A 76 -12.73 -9.65 -4.59
N PHE A 77 -13.10 -8.93 -3.53
CA PHE A 77 -12.97 -9.42 -2.16
C PHE A 77 -13.72 -10.73 -1.94
N LEU A 78 -14.95 -10.86 -2.42
CA LEU A 78 -15.73 -12.09 -2.24
C LEU A 78 -15.11 -13.29 -2.95
N LEU A 79 -14.56 -13.10 -4.17
CA LEU A 79 -13.83 -14.14 -4.88
C LEU A 79 -12.58 -14.60 -4.11
N LEU A 80 -11.81 -13.65 -3.63
CA LEU A 80 -10.59 -13.92 -2.86
C LEU A 80 -10.89 -14.49 -1.47
N PHE A 81 -12.00 -14.07 -0.85
CA PHE A 81 -12.45 -14.63 0.42
C PHE A 81 -12.87 -16.10 0.27
N ASP A 82 -13.59 -16.43 -0.77
CA ASP A 82 -13.91 -17.84 -1.13
C ASP A 82 -12.64 -18.66 -1.32
N TYR A 83 -11.63 -18.10 -2.01
CA TYR A 83 -10.33 -18.74 -2.22
C TYR A 83 -9.64 -19.08 -0.90
N ILE A 84 -9.55 -18.13 0.05
CA ILE A 84 -8.91 -18.38 1.35
C ILE A 84 -9.73 -19.29 2.27
N GLN A 85 -11.05 -19.43 2.02
CA GLN A 85 -11.91 -20.39 2.72
C GLN A 85 -11.85 -21.82 2.14
N GLY A 86 -10.91 -22.09 1.22
CA GLY A 86 -10.66 -23.40 0.67
C GLY A 86 -11.27 -23.66 -0.72
N LYS A 87 -11.89 -22.66 -1.37
CA LYS A 87 -12.30 -22.76 -2.78
C LYS A 87 -11.09 -22.55 -3.71
N ASN A 88 -10.09 -23.41 -3.57
CA ASN A 88 -8.88 -23.49 -4.37
C ASN A 88 -8.60 -24.96 -4.73
N GLU A 89 -7.69 -25.23 -5.66
CA GLU A 89 -7.45 -26.58 -6.15
C GLU A 89 -6.98 -27.57 -5.08
N TYR A 90 -6.42 -27.06 -3.96
CA TYR A 90 -5.94 -27.94 -2.88
C TYR A 90 -6.97 -28.11 -1.75
N GLY A 91 -8.10 -27.37 -1.78
CA GLY A 91 -9.06 -27.34 -0.66
C GLY A 91 -8.46 -26.77 0.63
N GLU A 92 -7.39 -25.96 0.51
CA GLU A 92 -6.61 -25.44 1.63
C GLU A 92 -7.20 -24.13 2.15
N THR A 93 -7.43 -24.07 3.46
CA THR A 93 -7.79 -22.82 4.12
C THR A 93 -6.54 -21.99 4.38
N ILE A 94 -6.58 -20.72 4.01
CA ILE A 94 -5.47 -19.77 4.12
C ILE A 94 -5.88 -18.66 5.11
N GLU A 95 -4.96 -18.22 5.95
CA GLU A 95 -5.24 -17.13 6.89
C GLU A 95 -5.46 -15.81 6.19
N MET A 96 -6.40 -15.01 6.72
CA MET A 96 -6.65 -13.65 6.22
C MET A 96 -5.46 -12.74 6.50
N THR A 97 -5.12 -11.91 5.53
CA THR A 97 -4.04 -10.92 5.60
C THR A 97 -4.56 -9.49 5.35
N ALA A 98 -3.76 -8.51 5.64
CA ALA A 98 -4.04 -7.11 5.32
C ALA A 98 -2.81 -6.45 4.68
N PRO A 99 -3.01 -5.43 3.86
CA PRO A 99 -4.28 -4.88 3.38
C PRO A 99 -4.92 -5.72 2.26
N VAL A 100 -6.20 -5.46 2.02
CA VAL A 100 -6.82 -5.73 0.72
C VAL A 100 -6.45 -4.57 -0.19
N ILE A 101 -5.81 -4.86 -1.32
CA ILE A 101 -5.45 -3.81 -2.28
C ILE A 101 -6.36 -3.87 -3.51
N THR A 102 -6.71 -2.69 -4.03
CA THR A 102 -7.42 -2.52 -5.30
C THR A 102 -6.60 -1.60 -6.17
N GLN A 103 -6.01 -2.15 -7.23
CA GLN A 103 -5.31 -1.39 -8.26
C GLN A 103 -6.35 -0.79 -9.21
N VAL A 104 -6.18 0.49 -9.53
CA VAL A 104 -7.10 1.25 -10.37
C VAL A 104 -6.43 1.57 -11.70
N SER A 105 -7.00 1.09 -12.79
CA SER A 105 -6.66 1.51 -14.15
C SER A 105 -7.80 2.38 -14.67
N PRO A 106 -7.54 3.65 -15.03
CA PRO A 106 -8.58 4.59 -15.42
C PRO A 106 -9.19 4.20 -16.76
N SER A 107 -10.40 4.65 -16.98
CA SER A 107 -11.05 4.61 -18.28
C SER A 107 -10.79 5.88 -19.09
N ASP A 108 -11.04 5.81 -20.40
CA ASP A 108 -10.84 6.94 -21.33
C ASP A 108 -11.89 8.06 -21.20
N GLY A 109 -12.80 8.00 -20.23
CA GLY A 109 -13.83 9.02 -20.06
C GLY A 109 -14.69 8.87 -18.81
N PRO A 110 -15.39 9.95 -18.40
CA PRO A 110 -16.09 10.03 -17.11
C PRO A 110 -17.33 9.11 -16.98
N PHE A 111 -17.78 8.51 -18.08
CA PHE A 111 -18.91 7.58 -18.12
C PHE A 111 -18.48 6.16 -18.53
N CYS A 112 -17.20 5.91 -18.67
CA CYS A 112 -16.67 4.59 -18.98
C CYS A 112 -16.32 3.85 -17.70
N ALA A 113 -16.48 2.53 -17.69
CA ALA A 113 -16.01 1.69 -16.58
C ALA A 113 -14.50 1.76 -16.48
N SER A 114 -13.99 1.92 -15.26
CA SER A 114 -12.56 1.71 -14.98
C SER A 114 -12.31 0.22 -14.75
N SER A 115 -11.08 -0.22 -14.89
CA SER A 115 -10.68 -1.59 -14.61
C SER A 115 -10.01 -1.68 -13.24
N PHE A 116 -10.41 -2.67 -12.46
CA PHE A 116 -9.93 -2.87 -11.09
C PHE A 116 -9.38 -4.28 -10.92
N VAL A 117 -8.23 -4.38 -10.28
CA VAL A 117 -7.66 -5.67 -9.85
C VAL A 117 -7.60 -5.68 -8.33
N VAL A 118 -8.31 -6.61 -7.72
CA VAL A 118 -8.33 -6.78 -6.26
C VAL A 118 -7.37 -7.88 -5.86
N SER A 119 -6.59 -7.65 -4.80
CA SER A 119 -5.59 -8.62 -4.38
C SER A 119 -5.50 -8.77 -2.87
N PHE A 120 -5.21 -10.00 -2.42
CA PHE A 120 -4.82 -10.31 -1.05
C PHE A 120 -3.33 -10.62 -1.00
N TYR A 121 -2.67 -10.17 0.05
CA TYR A 121 -1.31 -10.59 0.34
C TYR A 121 -1.29 -12.07 0.68
N VAL A 122 -0.40 -12.84 0.07
CA VAL A 122 -0.24 -14.26 0.38
C VAL A 122 0.57 -14.39 1.67
N PRO A 123 0.06 -15.04 2.73
CA PRO A 123 0.79 -15.23 3.98
C PRO A 123 2.15 -15.90 3.72
N LYS A 124 3.18 -15.54 4.49
CA LYS A 124 4.55 -16.07 4.30
C LYS A 124 4.60 -17.59 4.24
N GLN A 125 3.79 -18.27 5.06
CA GLN A 125 3.69 -19.72 5.08
C GLN A 125 3.21 -20.34 3.76
N ASN A 126 2.40 -19.60 2.98
CA ASN A 126 1.82 -20.07 1.71
C ASN A 126 2.57 -19.55 0.48
N GLN A 127 3.55 -18.64 0.62
CA GLN A 127 4.25 -18.03 -0.52
C GLN A 127 5.09 -19.03 -1.35
N GLY A 128 5.55 -20.11 -0.73
CA GLY A 128 6.34 -21.12 -1.43
C GLY A 128 5.54 -21.88 -2.51
N LYS A 129 4.24 -22.06 -2.28
CA LYS A 129 3.34 -22.79 -3.19
C LYS A 129 1.89 -22.36 -2.95
N PRO A 130 1.48 -21.14 -3.36
CA PRO A 130 0.09 -20.74 -3.23
C PRO A 130 -0.82 -21.69 -4.02
N PRO A 131 -1.96 -22.14 -3.46
CA PRO A 131 -2.91 -22.97 -4.18
C PRO A 131 -3.40 -22.27 -5.45
N PRO A 132 -3.45 -22.95 -6.61
CA PRO A 132 -4.10 -22.40 -7.79
C PRO A 132 -5.61 -22.28 -7.61
N ALA A 133 -6.25 -21.38 -8.36
CA ALA A 133 -7.70 -21.28 -8.47
C ALA A 133 -8.10 -20.63 -9.79
N ASP A 134 -9.22 -21.07 -10.35
CA ASP A 134 -9.76 -20.51 -11.58
C ASP A 134 -10.08 -19.01 -11.42
N GLY A 135 -9.70 -18.21 -12.41
CA GLY A 135 -9.96 -16.77 -12.43
C GLY A 135 -9.09 -15.93 -11.47
N LEU A 136 -8.18 -16.58 -10.72
CA LEU A 136 -7.21 -15.91 -9.88
C LEU A 136 -5.78 -16.15 -10.38
N SER A 137 -4.90 -15.19 -10.13
CA SER A 137 -3.50 -15.25 -10.53
C SER A 137 -2.56 -14.86 -9.38
N VAL A 138 -1.40 -15.51 -9.33
CA VAL A 138 -0.35 -15.16 -8.38
C VAL A 138 0.53 -14.08 -9.01
N GLN A 139 0.63 -12.93 -8.34
CA GLN A 139 1.49 -11.82 -8.74
C GLN A 139 2.64 -11.69 -7.75
N LYS A 140 3.86 -11.84 -8.22
CA LYS A 140 5.07 -11.57 -7.44
C LYS A 140 5.61 -10.21 -7.84
N TRP A 141 5.54 -9.26 -6.93
CA TRP A 141 6.22 -8.00 -7.12
C TRP A 141 7.73 -8.22 -6.90
N GLY A 142 8.55 -7.53 -7.69
CA GLY A 142 9.98 -7.43 -7.39
C GLY A 142 10.25 -6.55 -6.17
N VAL A 143 11.47 -6.02 -6.05
CA VAL A 143 11.70 -4.90 -5.12
C VAL A 143 10.95 -3.69 -5.66
N SER A 144 9.95 -3.26 -4.94
CA SER A 144 9.04 -2.20 -5.37
C SER A 144 9.07 -1.05 -4.39
N TYR A 145 8.99 0.16 -4.92
CA TYR A 145 8.84 1.37 -4.12
C TYR A 145 7.43 1.91 -4.29
N ALA A 146 6.86 2.44 -3.22
CA ALA A 146 5.57 3.09 -3.24
C ALA A 146 5.61 4.40 -2.46
N ALA A 147 5.06 5.46 -3.04
CA ALA A 147 4.67 6.62 -2.28
C ALA A 147 3.30 6.33 -1.66
N VAL A 148 3.18 6.56 -0.36
CA VAL A 148 2.03 6.14 0.45
C VAL A 148 1.48 7.32 1.23
N ARG A 149 0.15 7.50 1.18
CA ARG A 149 -0.60 8.42 2.01
C ARG A 149 -1.67 7.68 2.78
N GLN A 150 -1.72 7.86 4.10
CA GLN A 150 -2.75 7.29 4.95
C GLN A 150 -3.96 8.24 5.09
N PHE A 151 -5.15 7.66 5.14
CA PHE A 151 -6.38 8.37 5.44
C PHE A 151 -7.34 7.51 6.27
N ALA A 152 -8.26 8.16 6.98
CA ALA A 152 -9.21 7.50 7.88
C ALA A 152 -10.59 7.34 7.24
N GLY A 153 -11.45 6.57 7.89
CA GLY A 153 -12.87 6.44 7.55
C GLY A 153 -13.17 5.35 6.53
N PHE A 154 -14.35 5.43 5.92
CA PHE A 154 -14.77 4.49 4.88
C PHE A 154 -14.29 4.96 3.51
N VAL A 155 -13.82 4.01 2.72
CA VAL A 155 -13.49 4.25 1.30
C VAL A 155 -14.77 4.59 0.52
N SER A 156 -14.72 5.62 -0.30
CA SER A 156 -15.75 6.00 -1.25
C SER A 156 -15.13 6.36 -2.59
N ASP A 157 -15.89 6.21 -3.67
CA ASP A 157 -15.39 6.46 -5.03
C ASP A 157 -14.86 7.90 -5.20
N TYR A 158 -15.53 8.87 -4.59
CA TYR A 158 -15.10 10.27 -4.61
C TYR A 158 -13.87 10.50 -3.70
N GLY A 159 -13.92 10.01 -2.46
CA GLY A 159 -12.87 10.27 -1.46
C GLY A 159 -11.50 9.70 -1.86
N VAL A 160 -11.46 8.53 -2.54
CA VAL A 160 -10.18 7.96 -2.98
C VAL A 160 -9.51 8.80 -4.08
N ALA A 161 -10.29 9.42 -4.95
CA ALA A 161 -9.77 10.30 -5.99
C ALA A 161 -9.15 11.58 -5.37
N GLU A 162 -9.79 12.14 -4.32
CA GLU A 162 -9.25 13.29 -3.59
C GLU A 162 -7.95 12.94 -2.86
N GLU A 163 -7.89 11.78 -2.17
CA GLU A 163 -6.70 11.35 -1.46
C GLU A 163 -5.55 11.00 -2.43
N ALA A 164 -5.85 10.44 -3.61
CA ALA A 164 -4.86 10.18 -4.66
C ALA A 164 -4.29 11.51 -5.20
N ALA A 165 -5.13 12.49 -5.49
CA ALA A 165 -4.70 13.82 -5.92
C ALA A 165 -3.87 14.52 -4.84
N ALA A 166 -4.26 14.40 -3.55
CA ALA A 166 -3.51 14.95 -2.43
C ALA A 166 -2.12 14.31 -2.28
N LEU A 167 -2.01 12.98 -2.48
CA LEU A 167 -0.72 12.30 -2.48
C LEU A 167 0.16 12.82 -3.62
N TYR A 168 -0.38 12.87 -4.85
CA TYR A 168 0.36 13.37 -6.01
C TYR A 168 0.89 14.80 -5.77
N SER A 169 0.02 15.72 -5.30
CA SER A 169 0.43 17.09 -4.99
C SER A 169 1.46 17.17 -3.86
N SER A 170 1.40 16.28 -2.88
CA SER A 170 2.39 16.27 -1.78
C SER A 170 3.80 15.84 -2.23
N LEU A 171 3.91 15.16 -3.36
CA LEU A 171 5.18 14.74 -3.95
C LEU A 171 5.82 15.83 -4.82
N GLU A 172 5.06 16.84 -5.24
CA GLU A 172 5.61 17.94 -6.05
C GLU A 172 6.83 18.60 -5.39
N GLY A 173 7.91 18.72 -6.15
CA GLY A 173 9.19 19.27 -5.66
C GLY A 173 10.02 18.32 -4.80
N SER A 174 9.56 17.09 -4.55
CA SER A 174 10.37 16.04 -3.93
C SER A 174 11.27 15.35 -4.96
N ALA A 175 12.32 14.67 -4.47
CA ALA A 175 13.19 13.85 -5.33
C ALA A 175 12.46 12.64 -5.97
N TRP A 176 11.24 12.33 -5.52
CA TRP A 176 10.45 11.18 -5.97
C TRP A 176 9.43 11.54 -7.05
N PHE A 177 9.21 12.83 -7.31
CA PHE A 177 8.19 13.30 -8.26
C PHE A 177 8.41 12.74 -9.68
N ASP A 178 9.66 12.79 -10.18
CA ASP A 178 10.01 12.25 -11.50
C ASP A 178 9.75 10.73 -11.62
N ALA A 179 9.86 10.00 -10.51
CA ALA A 179 9.59 8.56 -10.48
C ALA A 179 8.09 8.26 -10.57
N VAL A 180 7.24 9.17 -10.10
CA VAL A 180 5.77 9.09 -10.26
C VAL A 180 5.37 9.41 -11.69
N GLU A 181 5.94 10.45 -12.29
CA GLU A 181 5.62 10.87 -13.68
C GLU A 181 6.01 9.83 -14.74
N LYS A 182 6.99 8.98 -14.43
CA LYS A 182 7.43 7.89 -15.31
C LYS A 182 6.59 6.62 -15.17
N GLN A 183 5.55 6.62 -14.33
CA GLN A 183 4.68 5.46 -14.18
C GLN A 183 3.96 5.11 -15.48
N ASP A 184 3.64 3.84 -15.62
CA ASP A 184 2.73 3.38 -16.66
C ASP A 184 1.37 4.07 -16.45
N PRO A 185 0.88 4.87 -17.44
CA PRO A 185 -0.39 5.57 -17.31
C PRO A 185 -1.59 4.62 -17.18
N THR A 186 -1.39 3.31 -17.34
CA THR A 186 -2.45 2.30 -17.23
C THR A 186 -2.81 1.94 -15.78
N SER A 187 -1.98 2.30 -14.79
CA SER A 187 -2.29 2.09 -13.37
C SER A 187 -2.01 3.38 -12.59
N VAL A 188 -3.06 4.12 -12.28
CA VAL A 188 -2.91 5.46 -11.68
C VAL A 188 -2.61 5.39 -10.20
N TYR A 189 -3.31 4.53 -9.45
CA TYR A 189 -3.07 4.36 -8.01
C TYR A 189 -3.63 3.04 -7.50
N THR A 190 -3.21 2.69 -6.30
CA THR A 190 -3.71 1.52 -5.56
C THR A 190 -4.34 1.99 -4.25
N VAL A 191 -5.52 1.48 -3.93
CA VAL A 191 -6.19 1.68 -2.64
C VAL A 191 -5.93 0.47 -1.76
N ALA A 192 -5.37 0.68 -0.57
CA ALA A 192 -5.10 -0.36 0.41
C ALA A 192 -6.01 -0.20 1.63
N GLN A 193 -6.81 -1.22 1.93
CA GLN A 193 -7.79 -1.22 3.01
C GLN A 193 -7.40 -2.23 4.08
N TYR A 194 -7.18 -1.77 5.31
CA TYR A 194 -6.63 -2.60 6.40
C TYR A 194 -7.68 -3.19 7.32
N ASN A 195 -8.86 -2.58 7.40
CA ASN A 195 -9.87 -2.93 8.38
C ASN A 195 -10.97 -3.80 7.79
N SER A 196 -11.47 -4.72 8.61
CA SER A 196 -12.69 -5.47 8.31
C SER A 196 -13.87 -4.53 8.03
N PRO A 197 -14.81 -4.89 7.13
CA PRO A 197 -16.03 -4.11 6.92
C PRO A 197 -16.88 -3.94 8.18
N PHE A 198 -16.66 -4.76 9.23
CA PHE A 198 -17.35 -4.70 10.51
C PHE A 198 -16.64 -3.84 11.57
N GLU A 199 -15.47 -3.29 11.26
CA GLU A 199 -14.77 -2.33 12.11
C GLU A 199 -15.17 -0.91 11.69
N PHE A 200 -15.93 -0.21 12.54
CA PHE A 200 -16.53 1.08 12.21
C PHE A 200 -15.70 2.29 12.69
N THR A 201 -14.78 2.07 13.61
CA THR A 201 -13.88 3.11 14.17
C THR A 201 -12.44 2.82 13.81
N ASP A 202 -11.60 3.86 13.90
CA ASP A 202 -10.14 3.77 13.73
C ASP A 202 -9.70 3.08 12.43
N ARG A 203 -10.50 3.29 11.37
CA ARG A 203 -10.22 2.73 10.06
C ARG A 203 -9.01 3.41 9.45
N VAL A 204 -8.10 2.58 8.95
CA VAL A 204 -6.91 3.01 8.21
C VAL A 204 -7.01 2.50 6.79
N ASN A 205 -6.86 3.41 5.85
CA ASN A 205 -6.70 3.12 4.44
C ASN A 205 -5.48 3.87 3.92
N GLU A 206 -4.99 3.45 2.76
CA GLU A 206 -3.86 4.12 2.12
C GLU A 206 -4.10 4.23 0.62
N ILE A 207 -3.55 5.30 0.04
CA ILE A 207 -3.29 5.39 -1.40
C ILE A 207 -1.81 5.08 -1.60
N TRP A 208 -1.53 4.23 -2.57
CA TRP A 208 -0.18 3.92 -3.02
C TRP A 208 0.01 4.34 -4.47
N LEU A 209 1.07 5.08 -4.76
CA LEU A 209 1.60 5.27 -6.10
C LEU A 209 2.85 4.40 -6.21
N ILE A 210 2.81 3.39 -7.08
CA ILE A 210 3.96 2.50 -7.28
C ILE A 210 4.98 3.25 -8.13
N LEU A 211 6.22 3.35 -7.67
CA LEU A 211 7.26 4.18 -8.29
C LEU A 211 8.10 3.37 -9.26
N SER A 212 8.34 3.90 -10.45
CA SER A 212 9.31 3.36 -11.40
C SER A 212 10.71 3.86 -11.03
N VAL A 213 11.50 3.01 -10.37
CA VAL A 213 12.91 3.30 -10.06
C VAL A 213 13.78 2.66 -11.14
N GLU A 214 14.63 3.45 -11.81
CA GLU A 214 15.54 2.94 -12.84
C GLU A 214 16.42 1.81 -12.28
N GLY A 215 16.33 0.64 -12.90
CA GLY A 215 17.03 -0.58 -12.47
C GLY A 215 16.11 -1.72 -11.99
N ASN A 216 14.82 -1.47 -11.79
CA ASN A 216 13.79 -2.48 -11.48
C ASN A 216 12.64 -2.35 -12.47
N SER A 217 12.79 -2.93 -13.67
CA SER A 217 11.60 -3.27 -14.46
C SER A 217 10.88 -4.42 -13.74
N LEU A 218 9.64 -4.19 -13.37
CA LEU A 218 8.70 -5.22 -12.91
C LEU A 218 8.54 -6.36 -13.92
#